data_65b1622711c72b4d4a4fe6acdc104b88
#
_entry.id   65b1622711c72b4d4a4fe6acdc104b88
#
_cell.length_a   1.000
_cell.length_b   1.000
_cell.length_c   1.000
_cell.angle_alpha   90.00
_cell.angle_beta   90.00
_cell.angle_gamma   90.00
#
_symmetry.space_group_name_H-M   'P 1'
#
loop_
_entity.id
_entity.type
_entity.pdbx_description
1 polymer ?
#
loop_
_entity_poly.entity_id
_entity_poly.type
_entity_poly.pdbx_seq_one_letter_code
_entity_poly.pdbx_strand_id
1 'polypeptide(L)'
;MIRFEQVSVTYDGAARPALHGVDLTVAEGELALLIGPSGVGKSTLLNAVSGLVPHFSGGTLRGRVTVAGRDTRTHKPRELADAVGTVGQDPLAHFVTDTVEDELAYGMESLGLPPDTMRRRVEETLDLLGLAELRDRPIATLSGGQRQRVAIGSVLTTHPQVLVLDEPTSALDPAAAEEVLAVLQRLVHDLGTTVLMAEHRLERVVQYADQVILLPAPGAPPVVGAPAEIMPVSPVQPPVVALGGLAGWTAPVPLSVRDARRRAGALRERLAPLAPPVPHDPPDGTPAGRAERLSVRHGRVEALREVTLSVRPGETVALMGRNGAGKSTLLAALVGMREPAAGTLRVGAERLVPHRTRPAELLRHVGLVPQEPRDLLYADTVAAECAAADEDAGAAPGTCRELVRGLLPEVADGTHPRDLSEGQRLALALSVILTARPPLLLLDEPTRGLDYAAKARLTRGLRGLAADGHAIVLATHDVELAADLAHRVVILADGEVVADGPTAEVVMSSPAFAPQVAKILAPLPWLTVPQVREALERTR
;
A
#
# COMPACT_ATOMS: atom_id res chain seq x y z
N MET A 1 -28.67 -0.38 -6.26
CA MET A 1 -27.95 0.48 -7.22
C MET A 1 -27.06 -0.34 -8.14
N ILE A 2 -26.23 -1.30 -7.62
CA ILE A 2 -25.41 -2.25 -8.40
C ILE A 2 -25.96 -3.65 -8.19
N ARG A 3 -26.11 -4.46 -9.23
CA ARG A 3 -26.62 -5.83 -9.15
C ARG A 3 -25.86 -6.77 -10.06
N PHE A 4 -25.41 -7.89 -9.53
CA PHE A 4 -24.81 -9.01 -10.24
C PHE A 4 -25.77 -10.19 -10.19
N GLU A 5 -26.04 -10.80 -11.35
CA GLU A 5 -26.95 -11.94 -11.52
C GLU A 5 -26.20 -13.04 -12.28
N GLN A 6 -25.78 -14.10 -11.56
CA GLN A 6 -25.04 -15.26 -12.08
C GLN A 6 -23.82 -14.88 -12.93
N VAL A 7 -23.04 -13.88 -12.46
CA VAL A 7 -21.95 -13.31 -13.26
C VAL A 7 -20.71 -14.17 -13.22
N SER A 8 -20.21 -14.51 -14.38
CA SER A 8 -18.91 -15.16 -14.56
C SER A 8 -18.10 -14.43 -15.61
N VAL A 9 -16.80 -14.23 -15.36
CA VAL A 9 -15.87 -13.57 -16.28
C VAL A 9 -14.69 -14.48 -16.52
N THR A 10 -14.38 -14.74 -17.80
CA THR A 10 -13.22 -15.53 -18.23
C THR A 10 -12.43 -14.73 -19.25
N TYR A 11 -11.15 -14.51 -18.97
CA TYR A 11 -10.22 -13.86 -19.90
C TYR A 11 -9.68 -14.85 -20.94
N ASP A 12 -9.31 -14.35 -22.11
CA ASP A 12 -8.75 -15.17 -23.18
C ASP A 12 -7.44 -15.83 -22.73
N GLY A 13 -7.33 -17.14 -23.00
CA GLY A 13 -6.17 -17.93 -22.58
C GLY A 13 -6.15 -18.33 -21.10
N ALA A 14 -7.06 -17.83 -20.26
CA ALA A 14 -7.12 -18.24 -18.87
C ALA A 14 -7.74 -19.64 -18.71
N ALA A 15 -7.07 -20.50 -17.91
CA ALA A 15 -7.55 -21.86 -17.63
C ALA A 15 -8.79 -21.89 -16.71
N ARG A 16 -9.05 -20.81 -15.97
CA ARG A 16 -10.17 -20.70 -15.01
C ARG A 16 -10.80 -19.31 -15.10
N PRO A 17 -12.11 -19.19 -14.81
CA PRO A 17 -12.76 -17.88 -14.74
C PRO A 17 -12.19 -17.06 -13.59
N ALA A 18 -12.01 -15.75 -13.80
CA ALA A 18 -11.63 -14.79 -12.78
C ALA A 18 -12.77 -14.54 -11.78
N LEU A 19 -14.04 -14.57 -12.28
CA LEU A 19 -15.25 -14.54 -11.45
C LEU A 19 -16.14 -15.70 -11.89
N HIS A 20 -16.81 -16.36 -10.94
CA HIS A 20 -17.69 -17.48 -11.22
C HIS A 20 -18.97 -17.41 -10.41
N GLY A 21 -20.13 -17.36 -11.10
CA GLY A 21 -21.45 -17.43 -10.48
C GLY A 21 -21.71 -16.36 -9.43
N VAL A 22 -21.25 -15.13 -9.66
CA VAL A 22 -21.39 -14.04 -8.69
C VAL A 22 -22.81 -13.53 -8.66
N ASP A 23 -23.45 -13.61 -7.49
CA ASP A 23 -24.74 -13.02 -7.16
C ASP A 23 -24.55 -12.07 -5.98
N LEU A 24 -24.76 -10.77 -6.20
CA LEU A 24 -24.71 -9.77 -5.12
C LEU A 24 -25.46 -8.49 -5.52
N THR A 25 -25.81 -7.71 -4.50
CA THR A 25 -26.43 -6.39 -4.66
C THR A 25 -25.76 -5.40 -3.71
N VAL A 26 -25.50 -4.19 -4.23
CA VAL A 26 -25.13 -3.01 -3.44
C VAL A 26 -26.29 -2.04 -3.50
N ALA A 27 -26.82 -1.64 -2.36
CA ALA A 27 -27.94 -0.71 -2.28
C ALA A 27 -27.51 0.72 -2.64
N GLU A 28 -28.46 1.59 -2.83
CA GLU A 28 -28.20 3.01 -3.08
C GLU A 28 -27.70 3.69 -1.81
N GLY A 29 -26.68 4.55 -1.95
CA GLY A 29 -26.12 5.29 -0.82
C GLY A 29 -25.30 4.44 0.16
N GLU A 30 -24.87 3.24 -0.22
CA GLU A 30 -23.98 2.39 0.59
C GLU A 30 -22.52 2.53 0.19
N LEU A 31 -21.62 2.46 1.18
CA LEU A 31 -20.21 2.17 0.97
C LEU A 31 -19.98 0.66 1.09
N ALA A 32 -19.84 -0.01 -0.05
CA ALA A 32 -19.52 -1.43 -0.12
C ALA A 32 -18.00 -1.64 -0.26
N LEU A 33 -17.42 -2.39 0.67
CA LEU A 33 -16.00 -2.70 0.70
C LEU A 33 -15.74 -4.09 0.13
N LEU A 34 -15.04 -4.16 -1.00
CA LEU A 34 -14.63 -5.38 -1.67
C LEU A 34 -13.27 -5.84 -1.14
N ILE A 35 -13.23 -7.03 -0.55
CA ILE A 35 -12.03 -7.58 0.08
C ILE A 35 -11.70 -8.99 -0.41
N GLY A 36 -10.49 -9.41 -0.19
CA GLY A 36 -9.99 -10.76 -0.50
C GLY A 36 -8.51 -10.75 -0.85
N PRO A 37 -7.87 -11.92 -0.92
CA PRO A 37 -6.48 -12.05 -1.34
C PRO A 37 -6.19 -11.43 -2.71
N SER A 38 -4.91 -11.20 -3.04
CA SER A 38 -4.54 -10.76 -4.40
C SER A 38 -4.86 -11.83 -5.44
N GLY A 39 -5.28 -11.40 -6.64
CA GLY A 39 -5.58 -12.30 -7.74
C GLY A 39 -6.93 -13.01 -7.68
N VAL A 40 -7.81 -12.72 -6.72
CA VAL A 40 -9.14 -13.36 -6.60
C VAL A 40 -10.21 -12.75 -7.50
N GLY A 41 -9.88 -11.70 -8.29
CA GLY A 41 -10.83 -11.08 -9.21
C GLY A 41 -11.45 -9.76 -8.73
N LYS A 42 -10.90 -9.08 -7.71
CA LYS A 42 -11.43 -7.78 -7.22
C LYS A 42 -11.51 -6.75 -8.32
N SER A 43 -10.40 -6.46 -9.00
CA SER A 43 -10.38 -5.48 -10.10
C SER A 43 -11.26 -5.93 -11.29
N THR A 44 -11.40 -7.24 -11.53
CA THR A 44 -12.35 -7.77 -12.53
C THR A 44 -13.80 -7.43 -12.16
N LEU A 45 -14.16 -7.56 -10.87
CA LEU A 45 -15.50 -7.21 -10.39
C LEU A 45 -15.75 -5.70 -10.52
N LEU A 46 -14.79 -4.86 -10.12
CA LEU A 46 -14.86 -3.41 -10.29
C LEU A 46 -15.00 -3.01 -11.77
N ASN A 47 -14.20 -3.62 -12.65
CA ASN A 47 -14.23 -3.37 -14.09
C ASN A 47 -15.54 -3.85 -14.76
N ALA A 48 -16.20 -4.86 -14.20
CA ALA A 48 -17.52 -5.29 -14.69
C ALA A 48 -18.61 -4.25 -14.34
N VAL A 49 -18.49 -3.52 -13.23
CA VAL A 49 -19.41 -2.43 -12.85
C VAL A 49 -19.23 -1.21 -13.75
N SER A 50 -18.00 -0.87 -14.13
CA SER A 50 -17.71 0.27 -15.02
C SER A 50 -17.88 -0.05 -16.51
N GLY A 51 -18.19 -1.31 -16.85
CA GLY A 51 -18.28 -1.77 -18.24
C GLY A 51 -16.93 -1.93 -18.95
N LEU A 52 -15.79 -1.75 -18.25
CA LEU A 52 -14.46 -2.01 -18.81
C LEU A 52 -14.29 -3.49 -19.17
N VAL A 53 -14.94 -4.40 -18.43
CA VAL A 53 -15.15 -5.78 -18.82
C VAL A 53 -16.60 -5.89 -19.30
N PRO A 54 -16.85 -6.39 -20.53
CA PRO A 54 -15.92 -6.97 -21.50
C PRO A 54 -15.34 -5.97 -22.52
N HIS A 55 -15.79 -4.70 -22.52
CA HIS A 55 -15.61 -3.80 -23.67
C HIS A 55 -14.18 -3.29 -23.90
N PHE A 56 -13.37 -3.20 -22.85
CA PHE A 56 -12.00 -2.65 -22.93
C PHE A 56 -10.93 -3.69 -22.54
N SER A 57 -11.11 -4.35 -21.39
CA SER A 57 -10.14 -5.34 -20.91
C SER A 57 -10.28 -6.71 -21.57
N GLY A 58 -11.25 -6.87 -22.48
CA GLY A 58 -11.56 -8.14 -23.11
C GLY A 58 -12.21 -9.14 -22.15
N GLY A 59 -12.22 -10.41 -22.57
CA GLY A 59 -12.84 -11.51 -21.83
C GLY A 59 -14.32 -11.70 -22.14
N THR A 60 -14.84 -12.83 -21.70
CA THR A 60 -16.26 -13.20 -21.85
C THR A 60 -16.99 -13.02 -20.53
N LEU A 61 -17.98 -12.12 -20.50
CA LEU A 61 -18.88 -11.91 -19.37
C LEU A 61 -20.19 -12.68 -19.62
N ARG A 62 -20.49 -13.64 -18.76
CA ARG A 62 -21.78 -14.36 -18.69
C ARG A 62 -22.57 -13.85 -17.50
N GLY A 63 -23.89 -14.01 -17.52
CA GLY A 63 -24.78 -13.43 -16.52
C GLY A 63 -25.09 -11.96 -16.84
N ARG A 64 -25.49 -11.17 -15.84
CA ARG A 64 -25.87 -9.77 -16.02
C ARG A 64 -25.28 -8.91 -14.90
N VAL A 65 -24.68 -7.78 -15.26
CA VAL A 65 -24.33 -6.71 -14.32
C VAL A 65 -25.18 -5.49 -14.66
N THR A 66 -25.93 -5.01 -13.69
CA THR A 66 -26.78 -3.82 -13.83
C THR A 66 -26.29 -2.74 -12.88
N VAL A 67 -26.08 -1.53 -13.40
CA VAL A 67 -25.66 -0.35 -12.62
C VAL A 67 -26.56 0.81 -12.98
N ALA A 68 -27.19 1.43 -11.99
CA ALA A 68 -28.16 2.50 -12.19
C ALA A 68 -29.23 2.15 -13.26
N GLY A 69 -29.67 0.88 -13.27
CA GLY A 69 -30.65 0.36 -14.21
C GLY A 69 -30.13 -0.01 -15.62
N ARG A 70 -28.84 0.18 -15.90
CA ARG A 70 -28.22 -0.10 -17.20
C ARG A 70 -27.42 -1.41 -17.16
N ASP A 71 -27.59 -2.29 -18.16
CA ASP A 71 -26.79 -3.53 -18.32
C ASP A 71 -25.42 -3.17 -18.91
N THR A 72 -24.33 -3.47 -18.20
CA THR A 72 -22.96 -3.12 -18.61
C THR A 72 -22.45 -3.89 -19.83
N ARG A 73 -23.10 -5.01 -20.23
CA ARG A 73 -22.78 -5.72 -21.48
C ARG A 73 -23.28 -4.99 -22.73
N THR A 74 -24.36 -4.23 -22.59
CA THR A 74 -25.01 -3.54 -23.71
C THR A 74 -24.67 -2.06 -23.75
N HIS A 75 -24.19 -1.50 -22.64
CA HIS A 75 -23.74 -0.11 -22.53
C HIS A 75 -22.22 -0.06 -22.41
N LYS A 76 -21.57 0.62 -23.34
CA LYS A 76 -20.12 0.82 -23.30
C LYS A 76 -19.73 1.77 -22.16
N PRO A 77 -18.48 1.77 -21.67
CA PRO A 77 -18.04 2.67 -20.60
C PRO A 77 -18.42 4.14 -20.80
N ARG A 78 -18.28 4.67 -22.02
CA ARG A 78 -18.69 6.04 -22.36
C ARG A 78 -20.19 6.31 -22.18
N GLU A 79 -21.02 5.28 -22.31
CA GLU A 79 -22.48 5.37 -22.14
C GLU A 79 -22.91 5.19 -20.68
N LEU A 80 -21.97 4.83 -19.82
CA LEU A 80 -22.12 4.72 -18.37
C LEU A 80 -21.46 5.89 -17.62
N ALA A 81 -20.67 6.74 -18.30
CA ALA A 81 -19.83 7.77 -17.68
C ALA A 81 -20.61 8.87 -16.93
N ASP A 82 -21.91 9.04 -17.25
CA ASP A 82 -22.82 9.93 -16.51
C ASP A 82 -23.37 9.28 -15.23
N ALA A 83 -23.28 7.96 -15.10
CA ALA A 83 -23.82 7.21 -13.96
C ALA A 83 -22.72 6.59 -13.09
N VAL A 84 -21.56 6.27 -13.66
CA VAL A 84 -20.45 5.55 -13.00
C VAL A 84 -19.17 6.33 -13.15
N GLY A 85 -18.62 6.80 -12.03
CA GLY A 85 -17.27 7.35 -11.93
C GLY A 85 -16.29 6.27 -11.49
N THR A 86 -15.15 6.13 -12.17
CA THR A 86 -14.15 5.11 -11.86
C THR A 86 -12.79 5.73 -11.61
N VAL A 87 -12.18 5.40 -10.47
CA VAL A 87 -10.80 5.79 -10.13
C VAL A 87 -9.99 4.51 -9.91
N GLY A 88 -8.96 4.31 -10.71
CA GLY A 88 -8.07 3.15 -10.63
C GLY A 88 -6.97 3.33 -9.59
N GLN A 89 -6.14 2.29 -9.45
CA GLN A 89 -5.07 2.22 -8.47
C GLN A 89 -3.97 3.29 -8.68
N ASP A 90 -3.67 3.64 -9.93
CA ASP A 90 -2.74 4.71 -10.29
C ASP A 90 -3.49 5.92 -10.89
N PRO A 91 -3.73 6.99 -10.11
CA PRO A 91 -4.41 8.18 -10.61
C PRO A 91 -3.72 8.84 -11.81
N LEU A 92 -2.36 8.81 -11.85
CA LEU A 92 -1.60 9.43 -12.92
C LEU A 92 -1.86 8.80 -14.29
N ALA A 93 -2.17 7.51 -14.32
CA ALA A 93 -2.48 6.80 -15.57
C ALA A 93 -3.82 7.23 -16.18
N HIS A 94 -4.65 7.96 -15.44
CA HIS A 94 -5.99 8.34 -15.85
C HIS A 94 -6.14 9.84 -16.16
N PHE A 95 -5.20 10.68 -15.74
CA PHE A 95 -5.24 12.12 -16.05
C PHE A 95 -5.01 12.38 -17.54
N VAL A 96 -5.82 13.26 -18.07
CA VAL A 96 -5.82 13.64 -19.50
C VAL A 96 -5.23 15.02 -19.69
N THR A 97 -5.38 15.90 -18.69
CA THR A 97 -4.95 17.29 -18.74
C THR A 97 -3.77 17.56 -17.80
N ASP A 98 -3.18 18.75 -17.89
CA ASP A 98 -1.99 19.12 -17.14
C ASP A 98 -2.29 19.87 -15.84
N THR A 99 -3.46 20.53 -15.72
CA THR A 99 -3.84 21.33 -14.55
C THR A 99 -5.03 20.76 -13.80
N VAL A 100 -5.18 21.14 -12.53
CA VAL A 100 -6.29 20.65 -11.68
C VAL A 100 -7.64 21.08 -12.25
N GLU A 101 -7.81 22.37 -12.61
CA GLU A 101 -9.09 22.90 -13.11
C GLU A 101 -9.51 22.22 -14.42
N ASP A 102 -8.57 22.09 -15.37
CA ASP A 102 -8.85 21.44 -16.65
C ASP A 102 -9.25 19.97 -16.46
N GLU A 103 -8.57 19.25 -15.54
CA GLU A 103 -8.89 17.85 -15.25
C GLU A 103 -10.28 17.69 -14.62
N LEU A 104 -10.67 18.59 -13.72
CA LEU A 104 -12.02 18.60 -13.15
C LEU A 104 -13.10 18.91 -14.19
N ALA A 105 -12.78 19.73 -15.20
CA ALA A 105 -13.72 20.08 -16.27
C ALA A 105 -13.84 19.01 -17.36
N TYR A 106 -12.78 18.25 -17.63
CA TYR A 106 -12.65 17.36 -18.77
C TYR A 106 -13.79 16.34 -18.94
N GLY A 107 -14.20 15.69 -17.83
CA GLY A 107 -15.30 14.71 -17.88
C GLY A 107 -16.63 15.34 -18.30
N MET A 108 -16.90 16.54 -17.85
CA MET A 108 -18.11 17.30 -18.19
C MET A 108 -18.09 17.81 -19.64
N GLU A 109 -16.92 18.26 -20.13
CA GLU A 109 -16.73 18.62 -21.55
C GLU A 109 -17.00 17.44 -22.46
N SER A 110 -16.48 16.26 -22.11
CA SER A 110 -16.70 15.02 -22.84
C SER A 110 -18.17 14.61 -22.90
N LEU A 111 -18.96 14.96 -21.89
CA LEU A 111 -20.41 14.76 -21.82
C LEU A 111 -21.21 15.90 -22.48
N GLY A 112 -20.56 16.98 -22.91
CA GLY A 112 -21.21 18.12 -23.56
C GLY A 112 -22.06 18.99 -22.63
N LEU A 113 -21.68 19.13 -21.34
CA LEU A 113 -22.40 19.96 -20.39
C LEU A 113 -22.23 21.46 -20.71
N PRO A 114 -23.24 22.31 -20.39
CA PRO A 114 -23.14 23.76 -20.57
C PRO A 114 -22.02 24.39 -19.71
N PRO A 115 -21.29 25.42 -20.22
CA PRO A 115 -20.18 26.06 -19.51
C PRO A 115 -20.53 26.57 -18.10
N ASP A 116 -21.72 27.16 -17.91
CA ASP A 116 -22.15 27.65 -16.60
C ASP A 116 -22.34 26.51 -15.60
N THR A 117 -22.80 25.35 -16.05
CA THR A 117 -22.92 24.15 -15.23
C THR A 117 -21.55 23.60 -14.87
N MET A 118 -20.62 23.54 -15.85
CA MET A 118 -19.25 23.08 -15.61
C MET A 118 -18.55 23.97 -14.59
N ARG A 119 -18.58 25.30 -14.77
CA ARG A 119 -17.97 26.23 -13.84
C ARG A 119 -18.48 26.03 -12.41
N ARG A 120 -19.80 25.96 -12.21
CA ARG A 120 -20.38 25.78 -10.89
C ARG A 120 -19.91 24.44 -10.25
N ARG A 121 -19.95 23.33 -10.99
CA ARG A 121 -19.55 22.02 -10.49
C ARG A 121 -18.07 21.93 -10.18
N VAL A 122 -17.20 22.60 -10.95
CA VAL A 122 -15.77 22.72 -10.66
C VAL A 122 -15.57 23.44 -9.32
N GLU A 123 -16.22 24.61 -9.10
CA GLU A 123 -16.13 25.33 -7.83
C GLU A 123 -16.60 24.47 -6.64
N GLU A 124 -17.79 23.85 -6.77
CA GLU A 124 -18.34 22.97 -5.73
C GLU A 124 -17.37 21.80 -5.41
N THR A 125 -16.72 21.23 -6.43
CA THR A 125 -15.80 20.11 -6.26
C THR A 125 -14.47 20.57 -5.64
N LEU A 126 -13.94 21.72 -6.05
CA LEU A 126 -12.73 22.32 -5.47
C LEU A 126 -12.92 22.55 -3.96
N ASP A 127 -14.08 23.10 -3.56
CA ASP A 127 -14.41 23.34 -2.16
C ASP A 127 -14.62 22.04 -1.39
N LEU A 128 -15.39 21.09 -1.96
CA LEU A 128 -15.69 19.80 -1.33
C LEU A 128 -14.43 19.00 -1.01
N LEU A 129 -13.46 19.01 -1.93
CA LEU A 129 -12.22 18.23 -1.86
C LEU A 129 -11.05 19.02 -1.26
N GLY A 130 -11.22 20.30 -0.91
CA GLY A 130 -10.15 21.15 -0.42
C GLY A 130 -9.03 21.35 -1.45
N LEU A 131 -9.40 21.60 -2.71
CA LEU A 131 -8.47 21.77 -3.85
C LEU A 131 -8.41 23.23 -4.34
N ALA A 132 -9.14 24.15 -3.76
CA ALA A 132 -9.27 25.55 -4.24
C ALA A 132 -7.92 26.24 -4.45
N GLU A 133 -6.98 26.10 -3.51
CA GLU A 133 -5.63 26.65 -3.57
C GLU A 133 -4.73 25.96 -4.61
N LEU A 134 -5.19 24.86 -5.18
CA LEU A 134 -4.43 24.05 -6.14
C LEU A 134 -4.96 24.18 -7.57
N ARG A 135 -6.00 24.97 -7.79
CA ARG A 135 -6.73 25.13 -9.06
C ARG A 135 -5.82 25.19 -10.30
N ASP A 136 -4.89 26.12 -10.30
CA ASP A 136 -4.01 26.41 -11.45
C ASP A 136 -2.70 25.59 -11.41
N ARG A 137 -2.56 24.68 -10.45
CA ARG A 137 -1.31 23.92 -10.30
C ARG A 137 -1.21 22.79 -11.31
N PRO A 138 -0.01 22.59 -11.88
CA PRO A 138 0.26 21.38 -12.67
C PRO A 138 0.12 20.11 -11.82
N ILE A 139 -0.63 19.12 -12.33
CA ILE A 139 -0.91 17.86 -11.63
C ILE A 139 0.39 17.12 -11.27
N ALA A 140 1.41 17.20 -12.11
CA ALA A 140 2.72 16.61 -11.87
C ALA A 140 3.40 17.11 -10.58
N THR A 141 3.05 18.33 -10.11
CA THR A 141 3.62 18.96 -8.90
C THR A 141 2.88 18.63 -7.61
N LEU A 142 1.77 17.92 -7.70
CA LEU A 142 0.91 17.59 -6.57
C LEU A 142 1.48 16.42 -5.75
N SER A 143 1.17 16.40 -4.45
CA SER A 143 1.41 15.22 -3.60
C SER A 143 0.48 14.06 -3.97
N GLY A 144 0.82 12.83 -3.54
CA GLY A 144 -0.02 11.65 -3.80
C GLY A 144 -1.48 11.83 -3.33
N GLY A 145 -1.69 12.37 -2.11
CA GLY A 145 -3.02 12.64 -1.58
C GLY A 145 -3.77 13.72 -2.35
N GLN A 146 -3.07 14.77 -2.81
CA GLN A 146 -3.67 15.79 -3.66
C GLN A 146 -4.08 15.21 -5.03
N ARG A 147 -3.22 14.41 -5.66
CA ARG A 147 -3.55 13.71 -6.92
C ARG A 147 -4.76 12.80 -6.77
N GLN A 148 -4.83 12.04 -5.68
CA GLN A 148 -5.97 11.16 -5.41
C GLN A 148 -7.27 11.94 -5.28
N ARG A 149 -7.25 13.10 -4.60
CA ARG A 149 -8.44 13.98 -4.49
C ARG A 149 -8.82 14.59 -5.85
N VAL A 150 -7.84 14.95 -6.67
CA VAL A 150 -8.12 15.42 -8.04
C VAL A 150 -8.75 14.30 -8.88
N ALA A 151 -8.24 13.06 -8.81
CA ALA A 151 -8.81 11.93 -9.53
C ALA A 151 -10.24 11.59 -9.08
N ILE A 152 -10.53 11.68 -7.77
CA ILE A 152 -11.91 11.55 -7.29
C ILE A 152 -12.76 12.73 -7.80
N GLY A 153 -12.21 13.95 -7.76
CA GLY A 153 -12.89 15.16 -8.25
C GLY A 153 -13.25 15.12 -9.72
N SER A 154 -12.32 14.66 -10.57
CA SER A 154 -12.53 14.62 -12.02
C SER A 154 -13.71 13.73 -12.44
N VAL A 155 -13.96 12.64 -11.69
CA VAL A 155 -15.12 11.79 -11.92
C VAL A 155 -16.36 12.31 -11.20
N LEU A 156 -16.21 13.00 -10.05
CA LEU A 156 -17.33 13.51 -9.25
C LEU A 156 -18.05 14.68 -9.92
N THR A 157 -17.35 15.52 -10.69
CA THR A 157 -17.94 16.66 -11.42
C THR A 157 -19.02 16.25 -12.41
N THR A 158 -19.02 15.00 -12.89
CA THR A 158 -20.10 14.48 -13.73
C THR A 158 -21.37 14.13 -12.94
N HIS A 159 -21.34 14.16 -11.62
CA HIS A 159 -22.38 13.75 -10.68
C HIS A 159 -22.82 12.28 -10.86
N PRO A 160 -21.89 11.33 -10.82
CA PRO A 160 -22.22 9.92 -10.96
C PRO A 160 -23.03 9.43 -9.76
N GLN A 161 -23.92 8.47 -10.00
CA GLN A 161 -24.68 7.80 -8.94
C GLN A 161 -23.84 6.74 -8.21
N VAL A 162 -22.82 6.21 -8.90
CA VAL A 162 -21.92 5.17 -8.41
C VAL A 162 -20.46 5.60 -8.58
N LEU A 163 -19.66 5.47 -7.52
CA LEU A 163 -18.20 5.58 -7.57
C LEU A 163 -17.57 4.19 -7.40
N VAL A 164 -16.70 3.83 -8.32
CA VAL A 164 -15.90 2.60 -8.30
C VAL A 164 -14.44 2.98 -8.04
N LEU A 165 -13.89 2.51 -6.92
CA LEU A 165 -12.56 2.90 -6.47
C LEU A 165 -11.69 1.65 -6.27
N ASP A 166 -10.54 1.59 -6.95
CA ASP A 166 -9.58 0.50 -6.78
C ASP A 166 -8.38 1.01 -5.99
N GLU A 167 -8.31 0.62 -4.72
CA GLU A 167 -7.28 0.96 -3.74
C GLU A 167 -7.01 2.48 -3.58
N PRO A 168 -8.01 3.32 -3.34
CA PRO A 168 -7.85 4.77 -3.33
C PRO A 168 -6.94 5.30 -2.22
N THR A 169 -6.59 4.48 -1.19
CA THR A 169 -5.72 4.92 -0.09
C THR A 169 -4.35 4.24 -0.05
N SER A 170 -4.05 3.35 -1.00
CA SER A 170 -2.86 2.47 -0.96
C SER A 170 -1.52 3.24 -0.99
N ALA A 171 -1.44 4.32 -1.78
CA ALA A 171 -0.23 5.14 -1.95
C ALA A 171 -0.16 6.36 -1.01
N LEU A 172 -1.11 6.48 -0.07
CA LEU A 172 -1.24 7.65 0.78
C LEU A 172 -0.64 7.42 2.17
N ASP A 173 -0.01 8.47 2.72
CA ASP A 173 0.31 8.49 4.14
C ASP A 173 -0.99 8.49 4.99
N PRO A 174 -0.90 8.19 6.31
CA PRO A 174 -2.10 8.05 7.13
C PRO A 174 -3.02 9.29 7.13
N ALA A 175 -2.45 10.50 7.15
CA ALA A 175 -3.24 11.73 7.19
C ALA A 175 -3.97 11.97 5.86
N ALA A 176 -3.29 11.81 4.73
CA ALA A 176 -3.89 11.94 3.41
C ALA A 176 -4.97 10.86 3.14
N ALA A 177 -4.78 9.65 3.66
CA ALA A 177 -5.79 8.60 3.56
C ALA A 177 -7.05 8.93 4.37
N GLU A 178 -6.90 9.47 5.59
CA GLU A 178 -8.03 9.93 6.41
C GLU A 178 -8.81 11.07 5.73
N GLU A 179 -8.13 12.02 5.07
CA GLU A 179 -8.78 13.08 4.29
C GLU A 179 -9.62 12.51 3.14
N VAL A 180 -9.09 11.55 2.37
CA VAL A 180 -9.83 10.89 1.29
C VAL A 180 -11.04 10.13 1.83
N LEU A 181 -10.86 9.37 2.92
CA LEU A 181 -11.97 8.62 3.53
C LEU A 181 -13.06 9.53 4.09
N ALA A 182 -12.70 10.67 4.69
CA ALA A 182 -13.67 11.66 5.15
C ALA A 182 -14.49 12.24 3.99
N VAL A 183 -13.87 12.48 2.83
CA VAL A 183 -14.57 12.88 1.62
C VAL A 183 -15.55 11.79 1.17
N LEU A 184 -15.10 10.53 1.07
CA LEU A 184 -15.97 9.42 0.66
C LEU A 184 -17.17 9.26 1.58
N GLN A 185 -16.99 9.41 2.90
CA GLN A 185 -18.09 9.39 3.86
C GLN A 185 -19.10 10.51 3.61
N ARG A 186 -18.64 11.74 3.32
CA ARG A 186 -19.54 12.85 2.97
C ARG A 186 -20.31 12.56 1.67
N LEU A 187 -19.66 11.98 0.66
CA LEU A 187 -20.33 11.60 -0.58
C LEU A 187 -21.43 10.56 -0.36
N VAL A 188 -21.20 9.59 0.52
CA VAL A 188 -22.19 8.55 0.85
C VAL A 188 -23.31 9.14 1.71
N HIS A 189 -22.98 9.77 2.84
CA HIS A 189 -23.98 10.16 3.83
C HIS A 189 -24.73 11.45 3.47
N ASP A 190 -24.06 12.42 2.84
CA ASP A 190 -24.68 13.73 2.56
C ASP A 190 -25.25 13.79 1.12
N LEU A 191 -24.61 13.12 0.15
CA LEU A 191 -25.01 13.17 -1.25
C LEU A 191 -25.69 11.89 -1.75
N GLY A 192 -25.73 10.81 -0.94
CA GLY A 192 -26.35 9.54 -1.31
C GLY A 192 -25.62 8.79 -2.43
N THR A 193 -24.36 9.14 -2.70
CA THR A 193 -23.55 8.46 -3.71
C THR A 193 -23.24 7.03 -3.27
N THR A 194 -23.46 6.06 -4.15
CA THR A 194 -23.08 4.67 -3.88
C THR A 194 -21.59 4.47 -4.16
N VAL A 195 -20.86 3.91 -3.22
CA VAL A 195 -19.42 3.67 -3.37
C VAL A 195 -19.12 2.18 -3.32
N LEU A 196 -18.48 1.65 -4.35
CA LEU A 196 -17.88 0.31 -4.35
C LEU A 196 -16.37 0.44 -4.39
N MET A 197 -15.70 0.04 -3.30
CA MET A 197 -14.29 0.27 -3.11
C MET A 197 -13.55 -1.04 -2.80
N ALA A 198 -12.44 -1.33 -3.51
CA ALA A 198 -11.49 -2.36 -3.09
C ALA A 198 -10.37 -1.72 -2.27
N GLU A 199 -9.96 -2.39 -1.19
CA GLU A 199 -8.83 -1.95 -0.35
C GLU A 199 -8.07 -3.13 0.24
N HIS A 200 -6.76 -2.94 0.41
CA HIS A 200 -5.88 -3.88 1.10
C HIS A 200 -5.64 -3.50 2.56
N ARG A 201 -5.63 -2.23 2.90
CA ARG A 201 -5.41 -1.75 4.28
C ARG A 201 -6.72 -1.61 5.03
N LEU A 202 -7.28 -2.76 5.43
CA LEU A 202 -8.59 -2.84 6.06
C LEU A 202 -8.68 -2.10 7.40
N GLU A 203 -7.55 -1.96 8.10
CA GLU A 203 -7.44 -1.21 9.36
C GLU A 203 -7.85 0.26 9.24
N ARG A 204 -7.84 0.81 8.03
CA ARG A 204 -8.24 2.19 7.76
C ARG A 204 -9.72 2.33 7.44
N VAL A 205 -10.30 1.35 6.74
CA VAL A 205 -11.57 1.54 6.01
C VAL A 205 -12.74 0.72 6.56
N VAL A 206 -12.48 -0.44 7.18
CA VAL A 206 -13.53 -1.40 7.55
C VAL A 206 -14.59 -0.82 8.48
N GLN A 207 -14.22 0.14 9.33
CA GLN A 207 -15.14 0.80 10.26
C GLN A 207 -16.14 1.75 9.59
N TYR A 208 -15.92 2.10 8.33
CA TYR A 208 -16.74 3.04 7.55
C TYR A 208 -17.63 2.35 6.53
N ALA A 209 -17.42 1.05 6.29
CA ALA A 209 -18.20 0.29 5.33
C ALA A 209 -19.56 -0.10 5.90
N ASP A 210 -20.61 0.04 5.08
CA ASP A 210 -21.95 -0.44 5.37
C ASP A 210 -22.06 -1.94 5.07
N GLN A 211 -21.40 -2.38 3.99
CA GLN A 211 -21.39 -3.75 3.51
C GLN A 211 -19.97 -4.21 3.17
N VAL A 212 -19.66 -5.47 3.42
CA VAL A 212 -18.44 -6.13 2.96
C VAL A 212 -18.79 -7.22 1.95
N ILE A 213 -18.08 -7.20 0.84
CA ILE A 213 -18.11 -8.23 -0.20
C ILE A 213 -16.76 -8.95 -0.15
N LEU A 214 -16.74 -10.15 0.39
CA LEU A 214 -15.54 -10.99 0.48
C LEU A 214 -15.48 -11.95 -0.72
N LEU A 215 -14.39 -11.88 -1.48
CA LEU A 215 -13.98 -12.91 -2.44
C LEU A 215 -12.93 -13.81 -1.76
N PRO A 216 -13.32 -15.00 -1.25
CA PRO A 216 -12.43 -15.78 -0.40
C PRO A 216 -11.30 -16.49 -1.15
N ALA A 217 -11.53 -16.87 -2.41
CA ALA A 217 -10.59 -17.55 -3.28
C ALA A 217 -10.97 -17.37 -4.77
N PRO A 218 -10.05 -17.60 -5.73
CA PRO A 218 -10.35 -17.52 -7.15
C PRO A 218 -11.51 -18.44 -7.55
N GLY A 219 -12.53 -17.89 -8.17
CA GLY A 219 -13.72 -18.63 -8.63
C GLY A 219 -14.68 -19.11 -7.53
N ALA A 220 -14.41 -18.80 -6.25
CA ALA A 220 -15.35 -19.06 -5.18
C ALA A 220 -16.48 -18.01 -5.16
N PRO A 221 -17.70 -18.39 -4.73
CA PRO A 221 -18.81 -17.44 -4.62
C PRO A 221 -18.47 -16.37 -3.57
N PRO A 222 -18.91 -15.10 -3.78
CA PRO A 222 -18.73 -14.04 -2.80
C PRO A 222 -19.52 -14.30 -1.54
N VAL A 223 -18.99 -13.86 -0.40
CA VAL A 223 -19.71 -13.80 0.88
C VAL A 223 -20.00 -12.33 1.17
N VAL A 224 -21.28 -12.00 1.36
CA VAL A 224 -21.75 -10.62 1.49
C VAL A 224 -22.47 -10.45 2.82
N GLY A 225 -22.20 -9.37 3.55
CA GLY A 225 -22.87 -9.07 4.81
C GLY A 225 -22.30 -7.86 5.52
N ALA A 226 -22.78 -7.65 6.75
CA ALA A 226 -22.27 -6.57 7.58
C ALA A 226 -20.79 -6.78 7.95
N PRO A 227 -19.98 -5.70 8.01
CA PRO A 227 -18.55 -5.83 8.30
C PRO A 227 -18.23 -6.64 9.57
N ALA A 228 -19.01 -6.46 10.64
CA ALA A 228 -18.82 -7.17 11.90
C ALA A 228 -19.11 -8.69 11.83
N GLU A 229 -19.84 -9.14 10.81
CA GLU A 229 -20.17 -10.55 10.56
C GLU A 229 -19.14 -11.20 9.61
N ILE A 230 -18.70 -10.47 8.60
CA ILE A 230 -17.79 -10.98 7.57
C ILE A 230 -16.34 -10.99 8.05
N MET A 231 -15.88 -9.96 8.78
CA MET A 231 -14.49 -9.85 9.21
C MET A 231 -13.97 -11.06 10.01
N PRO A 232 -14.73 -11.67 10.95
CA PRO A 232 -14.25 -12.84 11.70
C PRO A 232 -13.98 -14.09 10.85
N VAL A 233 -14.67 -14.24 9.73
CA VAL A 233 -14.54 -15.40 8.81
C VAL A 233 -13.64 -15.09 7.61
N SER A 234 -13.21 -13.84 7.47
CA SER A 234 -12.34 -13.42 6.38
C SER A 234 -10.92 -13.97 6.55
N PRO A 235 -10.28 -14.47 5.49
CA PRO A 235 -8.86 -14.83 5.50
C PRO A 235 -7.93 -13.62 5.63
N VAL A 236 -8.46 -12.42 5.39
CA VAL A 236 -7.76 -11.14 5.54
C VAL A 236 -8.45 -10.33 6.63
N GLN A 237 -7.73 -10.06 7.72
CA GLN A 237 -8.28 -9.40 8.91
C GLN A 237 -7.40 -8.24 9.34
N PRO A 238 -7.96 -7.05 9.65
CA PRO A 238 -7.21 -5.98 10.28
C PRO A 238 -6.81 -6.37 11.71
N PRO A 239 -5.74 -5.76 12.27
CA PRO A 239 -5.25 -6.11 13.61
C PRO A 239 -6.31 -6.05 14.72
N VAL A 240 -7.26 -5.12 14.65
CA VAL A 240 -8.35 -5.00 15.63
C VAL A 240 -9.23 -6.25 15.67
N VAL A 241 -9.56 -6.83 14.51
CA VAL A 241 -10.38 -8.05 14.42
C VAL A 241 -9.58 -9.27 14.85
N ALA A 242 -8.34 -9.38 14.38
CA ALA A 242 -7.44 -10.48 14.74
C ALA A 242 -7.17 -10.51 16.26
N LEU A 243 -6.98 -9.34 16.90
CA LEU A 243 -6.87 -9.22 18.35
C LEU A 243 -8.15 -9.64 19.06
N GLY A 244 -9.32 -9.30 18.50
CA GLY A 244 -10.63 -9.71 19.00
C GLY A 244 -10.79 -11.23 19.04
N GLY A 245 -10.35 -11.93 18.00
CA GLY A 245 -10.31 -13.39 17.95
C GLY A 245 -9.44 -14.00 19.06
N LEU A 246 -8.23 -13.46 19.29
CA LEU A 246 -7.34 -13.89 20.37
C LEU A 246 -7.93 -13.62 21.77
N ALA A 247 -8.63 -12.51 21.91
CA ALA A 247 -9.28 -12.11 23.17
C ALA A 247 -10.58 -12.88 23.45
N GLY A 248 -11.09 -13.65 22.47
CA GLY A 248 -12.36 -14.37 22.58
C GLY A 248 -13.58 -13.45 22.57
N TRP A 249 -13.51 -12.29 21.91
CA TRP A 249 -14.65 -11.37 21.85
C TRP A 249 -15.75 -11.95 20.95
N THR A 250 -16.97 -11.99 21.52
CA THR A 250 -18.16 -12.44 20.79
C THR A 250 -18.69 -11.38 19.83
N ALA A 251 -19.49 -11.81 18.86
CA ALA A 251 -20.16 -10.93 17.91
C ALA A 251 -21.12 -9.92 18.62
N PRO A 252 -21.28 -8.71 18.06
CA PRO A 252 -20.55 -8.16 16.92
C PRO A 252 -19.10 -7.82 17.31
N VAL A 253 -18.12 -8.20 16.47
CA VAL A 253 -16.71 -7.89 16.74
C VAL A 253 -16.45 -6.39 16.57
N PRO A 254 -15.56 -5.79 17.37
CA PRO A 254 -15.19 -4.40 17.20
C PRO A 254 -14.39 -4.20 15.89
N LEU A 255 -14.75 -3.18 15.14
CA LEU A 255 -14.09 -2.81 13.89
C LEU A 255 -13.22 -1.56 14.04
N SER A 256 -13.38 -0.82 15.14
CA SER A 256 -12.62 0.38 15.44
C SER A 256 -11.73 0.19 16.67
N VAL A 257 -10.62 0.94 16.72
CA VAL A 257 -9.75 1.04 17.92
C VAL A 257 -10.56 1.45 19.15
N ARG A 258 -11.49 2.41 18.99
CA ARG A 258 -12.35 2.92 20.05
C ARG A 258 -13.17 1.79 20.69
N ASP A 259 -13.85 0.99 19.89
CA ASP A 259 -14.75 -0.05 20.39
C ASP A 259 -13.99 -1.24 20.96
N ALA A 260 -12.87 -1.62 20.33
CA ALA A 260 -11.94 -2.62 20.84
C ALA A 260 -11.36 -2.19 22.20
N ARG A 261 -10.97 -0.92 22.36
CA ARG A 261 -10.43 -0.39 23.60
C ARG A 261 -11.40 -0.50 24.78
N ARG A 262 -12.71 -0.34 24.52
CA ARG A 262 -13.78 -0.50 25.53
C ARG A 262 -13.91 -1.96 25.99
N ARG A 263 -13.60 -2.94 25.13
CA ARG A 263 -13.67 -4.38 25.44
C ARG A 263 -12.34 -4.95 25.97
N ALA A 264 -11.24 -4.22 25.89
CA ALA A 264 -9.91 -4.73 26.17
C ALA A 264 -9.57 -4.91 27.67
N GLY A 265 -10.48 -4.60 28.61
CA GLY A 265 -10.20 -4.64 30.06
C GLY A 265 -9.62 -5.99 30.51
N ALA A 266 -10.37 -7.07 30.32
CA ALA A 266 -9.94 -8.41 30.69
C ALA A 266 -8.67 -8.89 29.97
N LEU A 267 -8.48 -8.49 28.71
CA LEU A 267 -7.25 -8.80 27.98
C LEU A 267 -6.04 -8.05 28.56
N ARG A 268 -6.20 -6.76 28.92
CA ARG A 268 -5.15 -5.99 29.60
C ARG A 268 -4.76 -6.60 30.94
N GLU A 269 -5.74 -7.02 31.75
CA GLU A 269 -5.47 -7.71 33.03
C GLU A 269 -4.67 -8.98 32.84
N ARG A 270 -4.97 -9.79 31.82
CA ARG A 270 -4.21 -11.01 31.48
C ARG A 270 -2.79 -10.71 31.01
N LEU A 271 -2.59 -9.61 30.28
CA LEU A 271 -1.30 -9.21 29.71
C LEU A 271 -0.45 -8.39 30.68
N ALA A 272 -1.04 -7.76 31.71
CA ALA A 272 -0.34 -6.89 32.65
C ALA A 272 0.86 -7.57 33.38
N PRO A 273 0.79 -8.84 33.78
CA PRO A 273 1.91 -9.52 34.41
C PRO A 273 2.98 -9.99 33.41
N LEU A 274 2.75 -9.85 32.12
CA LEU A 274 3.62 -10.35 31.06
C LEU A 274 4.39 -9.19 30.42
N ALA A 275 5.60 -9.50 29.93
CA ALA A 275 6.39 -8.56 29.12
C ALA A 275 6.29 -8.95 27.63
N PRO A 276 6.14 -8.00 26.71
CA PRO A 276 6.29 -8.29 25.30
C PRO A 276 7.70 -8.79 24.99
N PRO A 277 7.86 -9.64 23.95
CA PRO A 277 9.17 -10.08 23.52
C PRO A 277 10.00 -8.85 23.12
N VAL A 278 11.19 -8.75 23.69
CA VAL A 278 12.15 -7.70 23.33
C VAL A 278 12.90 -8.18 22.08
N PRO A 279 12.97 -7.38 21.01
CA PRO A 279 13.83 -7.71 19.89
C PRO A 279 15.27 -7.91 20.37
N HIS A 280 15.99 -8.87 19.82
CA HIS A 280 17.42 -9.01 20.12
C HIS A 280 18.15 -7.75 19.67
N ASP A 281 18.95 -7.19 20.55
CA ASP A 281 19.82 -6.08 20.17
C ASP A 281 20.76 -6.54 19.05
N PRO A 282 20.86 -5.78 17.96
CA PRO A 282 21.78 -6.08 16.89
C PRO A 282 23.22 -6.09 17.45
N PRO A 283 24.08 -7.00 16.96
CA PRO A 283 25.45 -7.12 17.47
C PRO A 283 26.22 -5.81 17.31
N ASP A 284 27.07 -5.52 18.27
CA ASP A 284 27.99 -4.39 18.17
C ASP A 284 28.96 -4.63 17.02
N GLY A 285 29.12 -3.63 16.15
CA GLY A 285 29.97 -3.76 14.97
C GLY A 285 30.12 -2.46 14.19
N THR A 286 30.98 -2.50 13.18
CA THR A 286 31.10 -1.37 12.23
C THR A 286 29.76 -1.18 11.52
N PRO A 287 29.17 0.02 11.52
CA PRO A 287 27.93 0.27 10.82
C PRO A 287 28.02 -0.07 9.33
N ALA A 288 27.01 -0.77 8.80
CA ALA A 288 26.88 -1.05 7.36
C ALA A 288 26.58 0.23 6.55
N GLY A 289 25.94 1.22 7.18
CA GLY A 289 25.71 2.55 6.62
C GLY A 289 25.78 3.62 7.70
N ARG A 290 26.41 4.76 7.39
CA ARG A 290 26.54 5.90 8.31
C ARG A 290 26.44 7.23 7.58
N ALA A 291 25.50 8.06 7.99
CA ALA A 291 25.35 9.46 7.62
C ALA A 291 25.64 10.32 8.85
N GLU A 292 26.44 11.38 8.70
CA GLU A 292 26.76 12.34 9.76
C GLU A 292 26.48 13.74 9.27
N ARG A 293 25.51 14.41 9.89
CA ARG A 293 25.06 15.77 9.57
C ARG A 293 24.82 15.95 8.06
N LEU A 294 24.18 14.95 7.46
CA LEU A 294 23.95 14.87 6.02
C LEU A 294 22.91 15.92 5.60
N SER A 295 23.29 16.80 4.68
CA SER A 295 22.35 17.70 4.00
C SER A 295 22.33 17.41 2.49
N VAL A 296 21.13 17.36 1.91
CA VAL A 296 20.92 17.11 0.49
C VAL A 296 19.94 18.13 -0.08
N ARG A 297 20.22 18.63 -1.28
CA ARG A 297 19.39 19.63 -1.97
C ARG A 297 18.83 19.12 -3.30
N HIS A 298 17.58 19.49 -3.59
CA HIS A 298 16.95 19.37 -4.89
C HIS A 298 16.74 20.79 -5.46
N GLY A 299 17.67 21.26 -6.26
CA GLY A 299 17.68 22.65 -6.72
C GLY A 299 17.77 23.62 -5.53
N ARG A 300 16.71 24.40 -5.31
CA ARG A 300 16.64 25.36 -4.18
C ARG A 300 16.07 24.77 -2.89
N VAL A 301 15.46 23.59 -2.95
CA VAL A 301 14.83 22.96 -1.79
C VAL A 301 15.84 22.09 -1.05
N GLU A 302 16.01 22.32 0.23
CA GLU A 302 16.82 21.49 1.12
C GLU A 302 15.94 20.31 1.59
N ALA A 303 16.18 19.14 0.98
CA ALA A 303 15.39 17.94 1.21
C ALA A 303 15.83 17.15 2.45
N LEU A 304 17.10 17.28 2.85
CA LEU A 304 17.63 16.76 4.11
C LEU A 304 18.49 17.83 4.77
N ARG A 305 18.36 17.95 6.11
CA ARG A 305 19.01 18.95 6.94
C ARG A 305 19.72 18.27 8.11
N GLU A 306 21.04 18.24 8.07
CA GLU A 306 21.92 17.71 9.12
C GLU A 306 21.51 16.31 9.67
N VAL A 307 20.98 15.44 8.81
CA VAL A 307 20.53 14.09 9.20
C VAL A 307 21.72 13.26 9.65
N THR A 308 21.63 12.70 10.86
CA THR A 308 22.59 11.73 11.39
C THR A 308 21.89 10.39 11.58
N LEU A 309 22.44 9.35 10.95
CA LEU A 309 21.90 7.98 10.99
C LEU A 309 23.06 6.99 10.91
N SER A 310 23.02 5.94 11.72
CA SER A 310 23.89 4.78 11.57
C SER A 310 23.06 3.51 11.62
N VAL A 311 23.40 2.50 10.81
CA VAL A 311 22.69 1.21 10.77
C VAL A 311 23.69 0.10 10.94
N ARG A 312 23.47 -0.80 11.93
CA ARG A 312 24.36 -1.90 12.27
C ARG A 312 24.02 -3.16 11.49
N PRO A 313 24.97 -4.09 11.31
CA PRO A 313 24.66 -5.43 10.78
C PRO A 313 23.57 -6.10 11.62
N GLY A 314 22.61 -6.74 10.98
CA GLY A 314 21.45 -7.37 11.63
C GLY A 314 20.38 -6.40 12.15
N GLU A 315 20.61 -5.08 12.09
CA GLU A 315 19.63 -4.08 12.51
C GLU A 315 18.60 -3.81 11.40
N THR A 316 17.34 -3.77 11.77
CA THR A 316 16.27 -3.25 10.92
C THR A 316 15.80 -1.91 11.46
N VAL A 317 15.97 -0.84 10.68
CA VAL A 317 15.54 0.53 10.99
C VAL A 317 14.34 0.88 10.12
N ALA A 318 13.20 1.24 10.73
CA ALA A 318 12.09 1.83 10.01
C ALA A 318 12.25 3.35 9.96
N LEU A 319 12.39 3.88 8.75
CA LEU A 319 12.45 5.31 8.47
C LEU A 319 11.04 5.80 8.16
N MET A 320 10.41 6.48 9.10
CA MET A 320 9.03 6.92 9.03
C MET A 320 8.91 8.43 8.83
N GLY A 321 7.74 8.91 8.48
CA GLY A 321 7.44 10.33 8.25
C GLY A 321 6.46 10.52 7.10
N ARG A 322 5.89 11.72 6.99
CA ARG A 322 4.95 12.06 5.92
C ARG A 322 5.60 11.97 4.52
N ASN A 323 4.75 11.96 3.49
CA ASN A 323 5.24 12.10 2.12
C ASN A 323 5.95 13.45 1.96
N GLY A 324 7.13 13.43 1.31
CA GLY A 324 7.99 14.61 1.19
C GLY A 324 8.93 14.89 2.36
N ALA A 325 8.90 14.11 3.44
CA ALA A 325 9.78 14.30 4.61
C ALA A 325 11.29 14.04 4.35
N GLY A 326 11.66 13.53 3.16
CA GLY A 326 13.06 13.27 2.80
C GLY A 326 13.47 11.79 2.83
N LYS A 327 12.57 10.84 3.13
CA LYS A 327 12.87 9.40 3.23
C LYS A 327 13.57 8.85 1.97
N SER A 328 12.93 8.93 0.81
CA SER A 328 13.49 8.44 -0.47
C SER A 328 14.78 9.20 -0.87
N THR A 329 14.91 10.48 -0.47
CA THR A 329 16.14 11.26 -0.68
C THR A 329 17.30 10.70 0.11
N LEU A 330 17.07 10.27 1.37
CA LEU A 330 18.09 9.64 2.21
C LEU A 330 18.51 8.29 1.63
N LEU A 331 17.54 7.46 1.20
CA LEU A 331 17.85 6.18 0.55
C LEU A 331 18.65 6.39 -0.75
N ALA A 332 18.24 7.34 -1.60
CA ALA A 332 18.94 7.67 -2.84
C ALA A 332 20.37 8.19 -2.60
N ALA A 333 20.60 8.92 -1.51
CA ALA A 333 21.96 9.35 -1.13
C ALA A 333 22.82 8.15 -0.70
N LEU A 334 22.26 7.20 0.07
CA LEU A 334 22.96 5.99 0.51
C LEU A 334 23.41 5.09 -0.63
N VAL A 335 22.73 5.09 -1.77
CA VAL A 335 23.14 4.38 -3.01
C VAL A 335 23.87 5.28 -4.02
N GLY A 336 24.29 6.48 -3.62
CA GLY A 336 25.09 7.36 -4.46
C GLY A 336 24.34 8.08 -5.58
N MET A 337 23.02 7.93 -5.69
CA MET A 337 22.17 8.63 -6.68
C MET A 337 22.05 10.12 -6.39
N ARG A 338 22.40 10.56 -5.17
CA ARG A 338 22.38 11.95 -4.72
C ARG A 338 23.68 12.29 -4.03
N GLU A 339 24.30 13.37 -4.47
CA GLU A 339 25.49 13.92 -3.82
C GLU A 339 25.09 14.76 -2.61
N PRO A 340 25.74 14.56 -1.43
CA PRO A 340 25.56 15.43 -0.28
C PRO A 340 25.97 16.88 -0.56
N ALA A 341 25.15 17.84 -0.14
CA ALA A 341 25.53 19.26 -0.13
C ALA A 341 26.44 19.58 1.06
N ALA A 342 26.27 18.85 2.17
CA ALA A 342 27.12 18.93 3.38
C ALA A 342 27.05 17.63 4.18
N GLY A 343 27.97 17.45 5.11
CA GLY A 343 28.08 16.27 5.95
C GLY A 343 28.88 15.14 5.29
N THR A 344 28.84 13.96 5.91
CA THR A 344 29.54 12.78 5.40
C THR A 344 28.62 11.58 5.29
N LEU A 345 28.86 10.73 4.29
CA LEU A 345 28.13 9.51 4.03
C LEU A 345 29.10 8.37 3.72
N ARG A 346 28.92 7.24 4.42
CA ARG A 346 29.77 6.06 4.28
C ARG A 346 28.90 4.80 4.25
N VAL A 347 29.27 3.83 3.40
CA VAL A 347 28.63 2.49 3.33
C VAL A 347 29.69 1.39 3.29
N GLY A 348 29.31 0.23 3.82
CA GLY A 348 30.15 -0.96 3.88
C GLY A 348 31.28 -0.87 4.91
N ALA A 349 31.93 -2.00 5.17
CA ALA A 349 33.07 -2.11 6.08
C ALA A 349 34.26 -1.25 5.63
N GLU A 350 34.43 -1.08 4.33
CA GLU A 350 35.49 -0.26 3.71
C GLU A 350 35.18 1.24 3.76
N ARG A 351 34.03 1.64 4.29
CA ARG A 351 33.59 3.04 4.45
C ARG A 351 33.59 3.82 3.14
N LEU A 352 33.08 3.20 2.07
CA LEU A 352 32.99 3.78 0.74
C LEU A 352 32.14 5.06 0.76
N VAL A 353 32.48 6.01 -0.12
CA VAL A 353 31.70 7.22 -0.37
C VAL A 353 30.76 6.95 -1.54
N PRO A 354 29.43 6.78 -1.34
CA PRO A 354 28.54 6.25 -2.35
C PRO A 354 28.59 7.00 -3.69
N HIS A 355 28.47 8.33 -3.69
CA HIS A 355 28.45 9.17 -4.91
C HIS A 355 29.83 9.25 -5.64
N ARG A 356 30.90 8.69 -5.06
CA ARG A 356 32.25 8.63 -5.66
C ARG A 356 32.68 7.22 -6.00
N THR A 357 31.92 6.23 -5.56
CA THR A 357 32.21 4.82 -5.80
C THR A 357 31.57 4.37 -7.12
N ARG A 358 32.24 3.49 -7.87
CA ARG A 358 31.69 2.93 -9.11
C ARG A 358 30.43 2.11 -8.81
N PRO A 359 29.36 2.21 -9.63
CA PRO A 359 28.12 1.49 -9.37
C PRO A 359 28.29 -0.02 -9.17
N ALA A 360 29.07 -0.69 -10.01
CA ALA A 360 29.34 -2.13 -9.91
C ALA A 360 30.05 -2.56 -8.61
N GLU A 361 30.87 -1.69 -8.03
CA GLU A 361 31.48 -1.89 -6.72
C GLU A 361 30.48 -1.63 -5.60
N LEU A 362 29.70 -0.55 -5.73
CA LEU A 362 28.72 -0.13 -4.72
C LEU A 362 27.62 -1.17 -4.52
N LEU A 363 27.16 -1.85 -5.56
CA LEU A 363 26.15 -2.92 -5.50
C LEU A 363 26.49 -4.06 -4.53
N ARG A 364 27.79 -4.30 -4.27
CA ARG A 364 28.26 -5.31 -3.30
C ARG A 364 28.16 -4.83 -1.85
N HIS A 365 27.88 -3.56 -1.63
CA HIS A 365 27.87 -2.94 -0.30
C HIS A 365 26.49 -2.43 0.10
N VAL A 366 25.69 -1.97 -0.88
CA VAL A 366 24.34 -1.46 -0.64
C VAL A 366 23.44 -1.75 -1.83
N GLY A 367 22.22 -2.23 -1.54
CA GLY A 367 21.17 -2.44 -2.53
C GLY A 367 19.92 -1.65 -2.18
N LEU A 368 19.23 -1.11 -3.18
CA LEU A 368 17.99 -0.37 -3.04
C LEU A 368 16.87 -1.04 -3.85
N VAL A 369 15.79 -1.40 -3.19
CA VAL A 369 14.51 -1.70 -3.85
C VAL A 369 13.69 -0.41 -3.84
N PRO A 370 13.46 0.22 -5.01
CA PRO A 370 12.71 1.48 -5.10
C PRO A 370 11.22 1.28 -4.85
N GLN A 371 10.51 2.40 -4.66
CA GLN A 371 9.07 2.43 -4.45
C GLN A 371 8.27 1.76 -5.58
N GLU A 372 8.78 1.85 -6.82
CA GLU A 372 8.24 1.14 -7.98
C GLU A 372 9.21 0.01 -8.39
N PRO A 373 8.99 -1.24 -7.96
CA PRO A 373 9.90 -2.35 -8.27
C PRO A 373 10.11 -2.59 -9.78
N ARG A 374 9.13 -2.19 -10.61
CA ARG A 374 9.24 -2.26 -12.08
C ARG A 374 10.41 -1.46 -12.66
N ASP A 375 10.88 -0.42 -11.94
CA ASP A 375 11.99 0.42 -12.39
C ASP A 375 13.35 -0.32 -12.34
N LEU A 376 13.38 -1.51 -11.72
CA LEU A 376 14.55 -2.41 -11.73
C LEU A 376 14.45 -3.56 -12.73
N LEU A 377 13.28 -3.72 -13.39
CA LEU A 377 12.98 -4.90 -14.20
C LEU A 377 12.88 -4.51 -15.68
N TYR A 378 13.91 -4.84 -16.45
CA TYR A 378 14.04 -4.40 -17.85
C TYR A 378 13.91 -5.52 -18.87
N ALA A 379 14.10 -6.78 -18.45
CA ALA A 379 14.06 -7.91 -19.36
C ALA A 379 12.62 -8.37 -19.67
N ASP A 380 12.46 -9.05 -20.82
CA ASP A 380 11.18 -9.56 -21.28
C ASP A 380 10.68 -10.80 -20.52
N THR A 381 11.56 -11.47 -19.77
CA THR A 381 11.21 -12.67 -19.00
C THR A 381 11.91 -12.69 -17.64
N VAL A 382 11.31 -13.39 -16.69
CA VAL A 382 11.91 -13.62 -15.35
C VAL A 382 13.27 -14.32 -15.47
N ALA A 383 13.43 -15.29 -16.40
CA ALA A 383 14.71 -15.95 -16.60
C ALA A 383 15.80 -15.01 -17.11
N ALA A 384 15.47 -14.13 -18.06
CA ALA A 384 16.41 -13.15 -18.60
C ALA A 384 16.79 -12.10 -17.55
N GLU A 385 15.84 -11.66 -16.73
CA GLU A 385 16.10 -10.75 -15.60
C GLU A 385 17.06 -11.36 -14.58
N CYS A 386 16.84 -12.63 -14.22
CA CYS A 386 17.73 -13.35 -13.30
C CYS A 386 19.14 -13.53 -13.89
N ALA A 387 19.26 -13.82 -15.18
CA ALA A 387 20.56 -13.98 -15.84
C ALA A 387 21.36 -12.66 -15.87
N ALA A 388 20.67 -11.54 -16.14
CA ALA A 388 21.29 -10.22 -16.09
C ALA A 388 21.76 -9.86 -14.67
N ALA A 389 20.95 -10.17 -13.65
CA ALA A 389 21.33 -9.97 -12.25
C ALA A 389 22.56 -10.78 -11.83
N ASP A 390 22.68 -12.05 -12.29
CA ASP A 390 23.84 -12.88 -12.03
C ASP A 390 25.12 -12.27 -12.67
N GLU A 391 25.03 -11.77 -13.90
CA GLU A 391 26.13 -11.11 -14.61
C GLU A 391 26.57 -9.82 -13.91
N ASP A 392 25.63 -8.94 -13.58
CA ASP A 392 25.89 -7.65 -12.91
C ASP A 392 26.52 -7.83 -11.52
N ALA A 393 26.08 -8.84 -10.78
CA ALA A 393 26.62 -9.19 -9.48
C ALA A 393 27.95 -9.95 -9.54
N GLY A 394 28.32 -10.49 -10.70
CA GLY A 394 29.43 -11.45 -10.86
C GLY A 394 29.18 -12.75 -10.10
N ALA A 395 27.90 -13.14 -9.97
CA ALA A 395 27.47 -14.35 -9.28
C ALA A 395 27.51 -15.58 -10.20
N ALA A 396 27.44 -16.78 -9.62
CA ALA A 396 27.30 -18.00 -10.41
C ALA A 396 25.96 -18.02 -11.16
N PRO A 397 25.92 -18.48 -12.43
CA PRO A 397 24.67 -18.57 -13.18
C PRO A 397 23.60 -19.37 -12.42
N GLY A 398 22.40 -18.83 -12.33
CA GLY A 398 21.27 -19.43 -11.63
C GLY A 398 21.11 -18.99 -10.18
N THR A 399 22.02 -18.18 -9.62
CA THR A 399 21.93 -17.67 -8.22
C THR A 399 20.67 -16.86 -8.00
N CYS A 400 20.39 -15.88 -8.85
CA CYS A 400 19.15 -15.08 -8.76
C CYS A 400 17.91 -15.95 -8.90
N ARG A 401 17.92 -16.91 -9.83
CA ARG A 401 16.79 -17.81 -10.04
C ARG A 401 16.49 -18.71 -8.83
N GLU A 402 17.50 -19.12 -8.09
CA GLU A 402 17.33 -19.85 -6.83
C GLU A 402 16.67 -18.97 -5.76
N LEU A 403 17.10 -17.71 -5.64
CA LEU A 403 16.46 -16.74 -4.74
C LEU A 403 14.99 -16.52 -5.10
N VAL A 404 14.70 -16.35 -6.40
CA VAL A 404 13.31 -16.22 -6.89
C VAL A 404 12.48 -17.46 -6.55
N ARG A 405 13.01 -18.68 -6.76
CA ARG A 405 12.29 -19.92 -6.41
C ARG A 405 11.98 -20.02 -4.92
N GLY A 406 12.88 -19.54 -4.09
CA GLY A 406 12.65 -19.49 -2.63
C GLY A 406 11.51 -18.57 -2.22
N LEU A 407 11.32 -17.45 -2.94
CA LEU A 407 10.28 -16.45 -2.64
C LEU A 407 9.00 -16.67 -3.45
N LEU A 408 9.11 -17.17 -4.68
CA LEU A 408 8.07 -17.28 -5.70
C LEU A 408 8.13 -18.62 -6.44
N PRO A 409 7.87 -19.75 -5.79
CA PRO A 409 8.04 -21.09 -6.38
C PRO A 409 7.16 -21.33 -7.63
N GLU A 410 6.03 -20.62 -7.75
CA GLU A 410 5.04 -20.81 -8.81
C GLU A 410 5.29 -19.95 -10.06
N VAL A 411 6.27 -19.03 -10.04
CA VAL A 411 6.53 -18.14 -11.19
C VAL A 411 7.36 -18.85 -12.24
N ALA A 412 6.80 -18.96 -13.45
CA ALA A 412 7.47 -19.59 -14.60
C ALA A 412 8.58 -18.70 -15.18
N ASP A 413 9.62 -19.32 -15.73
CA ASP A 413 10.80 -18.67 -16.31
C ASP A 413 10.44 -17.72 -17.47
N GLY A 414 9.46 -18.09 -18.29
CA GLY A 414 9.00 -17.33 -19.45
C GLY A 414 8.00 -16.21 -19.13
N THR A 415 7.62 -16.02 -17.86
CA THR A 415 6.66 -14.95 -17.48
C THR A 415 7.31 -13.58 -17.68
N HIS A 416 6.57 -12.65 -18.32
CA HIS A 416 7.05 -11.27 -18.44
C HIS A 416 6.88 -10.56 -17.07
N PRO A 417 7.87 -9.79 -16.58
CA PRO A 417 7.77 -9.08 -15.30
C PRO A 417 6.54 -8.16 -15.14
N ARG A 418 5.99 -7.65 -16.26
CA ARG A 418 4.74 -6.85 -16.25
C ARG A 418 3.49 -7.65 -15.89
N ASP A 419 3.50 -8.96 -16.13
CA ASP A 419 2.38 -9.84 -15.87
C ASP A 419 2.35 -10.35 -14.42
N LEU A 420 3.40 -10.04 -13.66
CA LEU A 420 3.50 -10.36 -12.24
C LEU A 420 2.61 -9.44 -11.40
N SER A 421 2.04 -9.98 -10.32
CA SER A 421 1.38 -9.16 -9.29
C SER A 421 2.40 -8.24 -8.60
N GLU A 422 1.94 -7.19 -7.91
CA GLU A 422 2.82 -6.27 -7.16
C GLU A 422 3.73 -7.01 -6.18
N GLY A 423 3.20 -7.98 -5.43
CA GLY A 423 3.99 -8.79 -4.51
C GLY A 423 5.02 -9.68 -5.20
N GLN A 424 4.68 -10.23 -6.37
CA GLN A 424 5.61 -11.03 -7.17
C GLN A 424 6.71 -10.15 -7.79
N ARG A 425 6.36 -8.97 -8.29
CA ARG A 425 7.32 -7.98 -8.80
C ARG A 425 8.31 -7.53 -7.72
N LEU A 426 7.82 -7.22 -6.53
CA LEU A 426 8.66 -6.88 -5.40
C LEU A 426 9.62 -8.01 -5.04
N ALA A 427 9.13 -9.25 -4.98
CA ALA A 427 9.98 -10.40 -4.66
C ALA A 427 11.03 -10.68 -5.75
N LEU A 428 10.70 -10.47 -7.03
CA LEU A 428 11.68 -10.54 -8.12
C LEU A 428 12.74 -9.44 -7.98
N ALA A 429 12.34 -8.18 -7.80
CA ALA A 429 13.26 -7.06 -7.60
C ALA A 429 14.17 -7.25 -6.38
N LEU A 430 13.60 -7.77 -5.28
CA LEU A 430 14.37 -8.12 -4.08
C LEU A 430 15.40 -9.23 -4.39
N SER A 431 15.02 -10.25 -5.16
CA SER A 431 15.94 -11.33 -5.57
C SER A 431 17.08 -10.81 -6.44
N VAL A 432 16.79 -9.90 -7.38
CA VAL A 432 17.80 -9.22 -8.22
C VAL A 432 18.83 -8.50 -7.34
N ILE A 433 18.37 -7.71 -6.38
CA ILE A 433 19.26 -6.97 -5.46
C ILE A 433 20.07 -7.94 -4.56
N LEU A 434 19.43 -8.98 -4.03
CA LEU A 434 20.07 -9.95 -3.14
C LEU A 434 21.09 -10.84 -3.84
N THR A 435 21.10 -10.91 -5.17
CA THR A 435 22.11 -11.67 -5.95
C THR A 435 23.52 -11.17 -5.66
N ALA A 436 23.71 -9.86 -5.45
CA ALA A 436 24.99 -9.27 -5.04
C ALA A 436 25.30 -9.41 -3.53
N ARG A 437 24.37 -9.94 -2.72
CA ARG A 437 24.49 -10.09 -1.25
C ARG A 437 24.93 -8.82 -0.51
N PRO A 438 24.33 -7.65 -0.77
CA PRO A 438 24.76 -6.42 -0.13
C PRO A 438 24.53 -6.48 1.40
N PRO A 439 25.51 -6.10 2.24
CA PRO A 439 25.34 -6.06 3.70
C PRO A 439 24.32 -5.00 4.16
N LEU A 440 24.05 -3.98 3.34
CA LEU A 440 23.03 -2.96 3.60
C LEU A 440 21.93 -3.04 2.54
N LEU A 441 20.70 -3.29 2.99
CA LEU A 441 19.52 -3.37 2.16
C LEU A 441 18.59 -2.20 2.46
N LEU A 442 18.21 -1.45 1.43
CA LEU A 442 17.31 -0.31 1.50
C LEU A 442 16.02 -0.66 0.75
N LEU A 443 14.86 -0.41 1.38
CA LEU A 443 13.56 -0.62 0.77
C LEU A 443 12.71 0.65 0.89
N ASP A 444 12.19 1.13 -0.23
CA ASP A 444 11.33 2.31 -0.26
C ASP A 444 9.87 1.89 -0.47
N GLU A 445 9.03 2.06 0.57
CA GLU A 445 7.60 1.72 0.61
C GLU A 445 7.25 0.29 0.11
N PRO A 446 7.94 -0.77 0.56
CA PRO A 446 7.82 -2.11 -0.03
C PRO A 446 6.49 -2.82 0.23
N THR A 447 5.59 -2.25 1.04
CA THR A 447 4.25 -2.83 1.27
C THR A 447 3.15 -2.21 0.42
N ARG A 448 3.50 -1.30 -0.50
CA ARG A 448 2.53 -0.70 -1.40
C ARG A 448 1.92 -1.77 -2.33
N GLY A 449 0.59 -1.81 -2.43
CA GLY A 449 -0.13 -2.80 -3.25
C GLY A 449 -0.03 -4.26 -2.77
N LEU A 450 0.51 -4.52 -1.57
CA LEU A 450 0.58 -5.86 -1.00
C LEU A 450 -0.65 -6.19 -0.16
N ASP A 451 -1.20 -7.38 -0.37
CA ASP A 451 -2.16 -7.97 0.55
C ASP A 451 -1.49 -8.46 1.85
N TYR A 452 -2.30 -8.81 2.85
CA TYR A 452 -1.80 -9.29 4.15
C TYR A 452 -0.91 -10.53 4.05
N ALA A 453 -1.18 -11.44 3.11
CA ALA A 453 -0.39 -12.66 2.92
C ALA A 453 0.98 -12.33 2.31
N ALA A 454 1.03 -11.46 1.29
CA ALA A 454 2.27 -10.99 0.69
C ALA A 454 3.10 -10.17 1.70
N LYS A 455 2.45 -9.30 2.49
CA LYS A 455 3.09 -8.56 3.58
C LYS A 455 3.71 -9.49 4.63
N ALA A 456 2.98 -10.54 5.05
CA ALA A 456 3.49 -11.52 5.99
C ALA A 456 4.68 -12.33 5.43
N ARG A 457 4.69 -12.66 4.12
CA ARG A 457 5.84 -13.28 3.46
C ARG A 457 7.05 -12.36 3.43
N LEU A 458 6.86 -11.11 3.03
CA LEU A 458 7.91 -10.08 3.04
C LEU A 458 8.52 -9.93 4.44
N THR A 459 7.69 -9.77 5.47
CA THR A 459 8.15 -9.62 6.86
C THR A 459 9.00 -10.81 7.31
N ARG A 460 8.59 -12.05 6.99
CA ARG A 460 9.38 -13.24 7.30
C ARG A 460 10.72 -13.26 6.56
N GLY A 461 10.72 -12.92 5.29
CA GLY A 461 11.94 -12.84 4.48
C GLY A 461 12.93 -11.81 5.03
N LEU A 462 12.46 -10.61 5.34
CA LEU A 462 13.29 -9.54 5.89
C LEU A 462 13.83 -9.88 7.29
N ARG A 463 13.05 -10.56 8.15
CA ARG A 463 13.55 -11.09 9.43
C ARG A 463 14.67 -12.11 9.23
N GLY A 464 14.53 -13.01 8.25
CA GLY A 464 15.58 -13.96 7.91
C GLY A 464 16.86 -13.25 7.48
N LEU A 465 16.76 -12.27 6.58
CA LEU A 465 17.90 -11.47 6.12
C LEU A 465 18.59 -10.71 7.27
N ALA A 466 17.81 -10.12 8.18
CA ALA A 466 18.38 -9.46 9.37
C ALA A 466 19.10 -10.47 10.29
N ALA A 467 18.52 -11.66 10.49
CA ALA A 467 19.15 -12.74 11.26
C ALA A 467 20.44 -13.26 10.60
N ASP A 468 20.53 -13.22 9.28
CA ASP A 468 21.74 -13.55 8.48
C ASP A 468 22.78 -12.41 8.49
N GLY A 469 22.50 -11.30 9.20
CA GLY A 469 23.42 -10.18 9.41
C GLY A 469 23.23 -9.01 8.44
N HIS A 470 22.24 -9.01 7.54
CA HIS A 470 21.97 -7.85 6.71
C HIS A 470 21.43 -6.70 7.55
N ALA A 471 22.00 -5.50 7.37
CA ALA A 471 21.44 -4.25 7.86
C ALA A 471 20.30 -3.82 6.93
N ILE A 472 19.15 -3.46 7.48
CA ILE A 472 17.95 -3.12 6.69
C ILE A 472 17.46 -1.71 7.06
N VAL A 473 17.28 -0.85 6.07
CA VAL A 473 16.55 0.42 6.22
C VAL A 473 15.26 0.35 5.40
N LEU A 474 14.15 0.50 6.09
CA LEU A 474 12.81 0.39 5.54
C LEU A 474 12.14 1.76 5.60
N ALA A 475 12.14 2.52 4.49
CA ALA A 475 11.32 3.73 4.40
C ALA A 475 9.87 3.33 4.24
N THR A 476 9.00 3.70 5.19
CA THR A 476 7.60 3.31 5.16
C THR A 476 6.71 4.25 5.97
N HIS A 477 5.45 4.32 5.58
CA HIS A 477 4.36 4.89 6.38
C HIS A 477 3.44 3.80 6.97
N ASP A 478 3.79 2.52 6.79
CA ASP A 478 3.05 1.38 7.33
C ASP A 478 3.49 1.11 8.79
N VAL A 479 2.72 1.66 9.73
CA VAL A 479 3.01 1.57 11.16
C VAL A 479 2.94 0.13 11.69
N GLU A 480 2.08 -0.71 11.10
CA GLU A 480 1.94 -2.12 11.48
C GLU A 480 3.20 -2.91 11.06
N LEU A 481 3.72 -2.65 9.84
CA LEU A 481 4.97 -3.25 9.39
C LEU A 481 6.16 -2.80 10.24
N ALA A 482 6.28 -1.50 10.51
CA ALA A 482 7.36 -0.96 11.34
C ALA A 482 7.35 -1.58 12.74
N ALA A 483 6.18 -1.69 13.35
CA ALA A 483 6.02 -2.30 14.67
C ALA A 483 6.32 -3.82 14.69
N ASP A 484 6.07 -4.50 13.58
CA ASP A 484 6.29 -5.96 13.47
C ASP A 484 7.75 -6.33 13.14
N LEU A 485 8.49 -5.46 12.44
CA LEU A 485 9.79 -5.79 11.87
C LEU A 485 10.97 -5.01 12.46
N ALA A 486 10.76 -3.72 12.78
CA ALA A 486 11.87 -2.83 13.09
C ALA A 486 12.36 -2.98 14.55
N HIS A 487 13.68 -2.97 14.72
CA HIS A 487 14.33 -2.83 16.02
C HIS A 487 14.27 -1.38 16.49
N ARG A 488 14.44 -0.44 15.55
CA ARG A 488 14.49 1.00 15.79
C ARG A 488 13.65 1.75 14.76
N VAL A 489 13.01 2.81 15.22
CA VAL A 489 12.24 3.74 14.39
C VAL A 489 12.91 5.10 14.38
N VAL A 490 13.10 5.64 13.19
CA VAL A 490 13.57 7.01 12.94
C VAL A 490 12.47 7.78 12.25
N ILE A 491 12.02 8.88 12.84
CA ILE A 491 10.99 9.74 12.25
C ILE A 491 11.65 10.96 11.62
N LEU A 492 11.39 11.14 10.32
CA LEU A 492 11.76 12.35 9.57
C LEU A 492 10.57 13.30 9.44
N ALA A 493 10.82 14.59 9.66
CA ALA A 493 9.91 15.67 9.35
C ALA A 493 10.70 16.85 8.76
N ASP A 494 10.22 17.40 7.65
CA ASP A 494 10.83 18.53 6.94
C ASP A 494 12.35 18.39 6.70
N GLY A 495 12.79 17.15 6.43
CA GLY A 495 14.19 16.84 6.17
C GLY A 495 15.07 16.66 7.43
N GLU A 496 14.51 16.70 8.64
CA GLU A 496 15.23 16.54 9.90
C GLU A 496 14.79 15.27 10.65
N VAL A 497 15.67 14.70 11.46
CA VAL A 497 15.34 13.61 12.39
C VAL A 497 14.69 14.21 13.63
N VAL A 498 13.40 13.92 13.84
CA VAL A 498 12.63 14.42 14.99
C VAL A 498 12.49 13.38 16.11
N ALA A 499 12.68 12.11 15.80
CA ALA A 499 12.74 11.02 16.78
C ALA A 499 13.65 9.90 16.25
N ASP A 500 14.40 9.27 17.15
CA ASP A 500 15.26 8.12 16.88
C ASP A 500 15.37 7.28 18.16
N GLY A 501 14.96 6.03 18.12
CA GLY A 501 14.99 5.16 19.29
C GLY A 501 14.37 3.79 19.06
N PRO A 502 14.34 2.95 20.10
CA PRO A 502 13.69 1.64 20.07
C PRO A 502 12.24 1.74 19.58
N THR A 503 11.81 0.79 18.73
CA THR A 503 10.47 0.82 18.12
C THR A 503 9.35 1.02 19.14
N ALA A 504 9.39 0.28 20.26
CA ALA A 504 8.35 0.38 21.27
C ALA A 504 8.25 1.80 21.89
N GLU A 505 9.39 2.46 22.14
CA GLU A 505 9.41 3.80 22.75
C GLU A 505 8.87 4.85 21.77
N VAL A 506 9.38 4.84 20.53
CA VAL A 506 9.02 5.84 19.52
C VAL A 506 7.55 5.73 19.13
N VAL A 507 7.04 4.50 18.85
CA VAL A 507 5.65 4.33 18.41
C VAL A 507 4.64 4.53 19.54
N MET A 508 5.01 4.22 20.79
CA MET A 508 4.12 4.45 21.94
C MET A 508 4.03 5.94 22.31
N SER A 509 5.10 6.71 22.11
CA SER A 509 5.10 8.15 22.37
C SER A 509 4.40 8.97 21.27
N SER A 510 4.12 8.38 20.10
CA SER A 510 3.52 9.09 18.97
C SER A 510 2.21 8.44 18.51
N PRO A 511 1.04 8.97 18.94
CA PRO A 511 -0.27 8.39 18.58
C PRO A 511 -0.52 8.24 17.08
N ALA A 512 0.07 9.12 16.25
CA ALA A 512 -0.05 9.06 14.80
C ALA A 512 0.66 7.84 14.19
N PHE A 513 1.77 7.40 14.81
CA PHE A 513 2.58 6.27 14.37
C PHE A 513 2.39 5.01 15.21
N ALA A 514 1.43 5.00 16.15
CA ALA A 514 1.13 3.83 16.95
C ALA A 514 0.27 2.82 16.15
N PRO A 515 0.62 1.51 16.16
CA PRO A 515 -0.20 0.46 15.54
C PRO A 515 -1.51 0.26 16.32
N GLN A 516 -2.50 -0.40 15.68
CA GLN A 516 -3.82 -0.59 16.28
C GLN A 516 -3.76 -1.30 17.65
N VAL A 517 -2.94 -2.35 17.75
CA VAL A 517 -2.76 -3.11 19.01
C VAL A 517 -2.26 -2.22 20.14
N ALA A 518 -1.24 -1.39 19.86
CA ALA A 518 -0.70 -0.45 20.85
C ALA A 518 -1.77 0.56 21.32
N LYS A 519 -2.55 1.11 20.38
CA LYS A 519 -3.67 2.00 20.71
C LYS A 519 -4.75 1.33 21.55
N ILE A 520 -5.07 0.07 21.28
CA ILE A 520 -6.09 -0.70 22.00
C ILE A 520 -5.63 -1.08 23.39
N LEU A 521 -4.38 -1.55 23.54
CA LEU A 521 -3.85 -2.08 24.79
C LEU A 521 -3.16 -1.04 25.69
N ALA A 522 -3.01 0.20 25.23
CA ALA A 522 -2.41 1.26 26.04
C ALA A 522 -3.00 1.31 27.47
N PRO A 523 -2.18 1.47 28.52
CA PRO A 523 -0.75 1.84 28.50
C PRO A 523 0.24 0.68 28.37
N LEU A 524 -0.21 -0.56 28.16
CA LEU A 524 0.67 -1.71 28.04
C LEU A 524 1.48 -1.67 26.72
N PRO A 525 2.78 -2.05 26.71
CA PRO A 525 3.67 -1.86 25.57
C PRO A 525 3.58 -2.98 24.50
N TRP A 526 2.37 -3.48 24.24
CA TRP A 526 2.12 -4.49 23.21
C TRP A 526 1.88 -3.81 21.86
N LEU A 527 2.67 -4.17 20.86
CA LEU A 527 2.65 -3.49 19.57
C LEU A 527 1.86 -4.26 18.49
N THR A 528 1.94 -5.59 18.50
CA THR A 528 1.44 -6.41 17.40
C THR A 528 0.61 -7.61 17.86
N VAL A 529 -0.26 -8.11 16.98
CA VAL A 529 -1.07 -9.31 17.22
C VAL A 529 -0.20 -10.56 17.47
N PRO A 530 0.91 -10.80 16.71
CA PRO A 530 1.82 -11.90 17.00
C PRO A 530 2.40 -11.88 18.41
N GLN A 531 2.85 -10.71 18.91
CA GLN A 531 3.35 -10.59 20.28
C GLN A 531 2.31 -11.00 21.32
N VAL A 532 1.07 -10.53 21.17
CA VAL A 532 -0.04 -10.88 22.08
C VAL A 532 -0.35 -12.39 22.02
N ARG A 533 -0.35 -12.97 20.82
CA ARG A 533 -0.59 -14.40 20.63
C ARG A 533 0.46 -15.24 21.35
N GLU A 534 1.73 -14.96 21.11
CA GLU A 534 2.85 -15.66 21.72
C GLU A 534 2.79 -15.60 23.26
N ALA A 535 2.49 -14.43 23.82
CA ALA A 535 2.36 -14.26 25.27
C ALA A 535 1.21 -15.10 25.85
N LEU A 536 0.04 -15.12 25.18
CA LEU A 536 -1.11 -15.89 25.63
C LEU A 536 -0.92 -17.40 25.47
N GLU A 537 -0.13 -17.87 24.51
CA GLU A 537 0.22 -19.28 24.31
C GLU A 537 1.19 -19.78 25.39
N ARG A 538 2.15 -18.94 25.82
CA ARG A 538 3.09 -19.28 26.91
C ARG A 538 2.43 -19.39 28.29
N THR A 539 1.22 -18.85 28.44
CA THR A 539 0.47 -18.88 29.71
C THR A 539 -0.63 -19.95 29.77
N ARG A 540 -0.83 -20.69 28.69
CA ARG A 540 -1.69 -21.90 28.64
C ARG A 540 -0.91 -23.13 29.02
#